data_2986952a64ce592e747f9a6af4a52fc2
#
_entry.id   2986952a64ce592e747f9a6af4a52fc2
#
_cell.length_a   1.000
_cell.length_b   1.000
_cell.length_c   1.000
_cell.angle_alpha   90.00
_cell.angle_beta   90.00
_cell.angle_gamma   90.00
#
_symmetry.space_group_name_H-M   'P 1'
#
loop_
_entity.id
_entity.type
_entity.pdbx_description
1 polymer ?
#
loop_
_entity_poly.entity_id
_entity_poly.type
_entity_poly.pdbx_seq_one_letter_code
_entity_poly.pdbx_strand_id
1 'polypeptide(L)'
;NYYSRGVSPFIKNMFDSNEINGEAWSRYAAGYMWGITGIIYNPDAVSKEEASTWTIINNSRFKRQITIKDNVRDSMFAAIGAIKSDKLTSKSFLASKDYKEKLAQEMNDTSDDTIKEVQEYLQEVKDNAYSFETDSAKADMITGKVVAGYQWSGDAVYTMDQADKDDFTLNFAVPKESTNIYFDGWVMLKSGIGGNDEKKQAAQSFINFLSKPEN
;
A
#
# COMPACT_ATOMS: atom_id res chain seq x y z
N ASN A 1 -14.63 -19.07 18.83
CA ASN A 1 -14.00 -17.82 18.42
C ASN A 1 -13.43 -17.98 17.02
N TYR A 2 -14.06 -17.37 16.02
CA TYR A 2 -13.64 -17.47 14.61
C TYR A 2 -12.33 -16.73 14.36
N TYR A 3 -12.07 -15.61 15.03
CA TYR A 3 -10.81 -14.90 14.93
C TYR A 3 -9.61 -15.81 15.19
N SER A 4 -9.62 -16.56 16.30
CA SER A 4 -8.49 -17.43 16.65
C SER A 4 -8.30 -18.64 15.72
N ARG A 5 -9.33 -19.01 14.95
CA ARG A 5 -9.30 -20.15 14.00
C ARG A 5 -9.15 -19.73 12.55
N GLY A 6 -9.73 -18.57 12.18
CA GLY A 6 -9.81 -18.11 10.80
C GLY A 6 -8.66 -17.18 10.38
N VAL A 7 -8.07 -16.42 11.31
CA VAL A 7 -6.99 -15.49 10.96
C VAL A 7 -5.71 -16.24 10.58
N SER A 8 -5.13 -15.85 9.45
CA SER A 8 -3.88 -16.42 8.94
C SER A 8 -2.77 -16.44 10.00
N PRO A 9 -2.00 -17.53 10.13
CA PRO A 9 -0.82 -17.57 10.99
C PRO A 9 0.19 -16.46 10.70
N PHE A 10 0.30 -16.04 9.44
CA PHE A 10 1.15 -14.92 9.03
C PHE A 10 0.70 -13.61 9.69
N ILE A 11 -0.59 -13.27 9.60
CA ILE A 11 -1.14 -12.04 10.24
C ILE A 11 -0.98 -12.12 11.76
N LYS A 12 -1.32 -13.26 12.37
CA LYS A 12 -1.14 -13.44 13.82
C LYS A 12 0.29 -13.22 14.25
N ASN A 13 1.25 -13.83 13.56
CA ASN A 13 2.67 -13.66 13.87
C ASN A 13 3.10 -12.20 13.74
N MET A 14 2.62 -11.47 12.74
CA MET A 14 2.94 -10.04 12.57
C MET A 14 2.41 -9.20 13.72
N PHE A 15 1.20 -9.50 14.22
CA PHE A 15 0.62 -8.79 15.37
C PHE A 15 1.25 -9.19 16.70
N ASP A 16 1.78 -10.41 16.81
CA ASP A 16 2.45 -10.90 18.03
C ASP A 16 3.92 -10.46 18.13
N SER A 17 4.60 -10.28 16.97
CA SER A 17 6.02 -9.96 16.90
C SER A 17 6.35 -8.47 16.75
N ASN A 18 5.35 -7.64 16.41
CA ASN A 18 5.53 -6.19 16.37
C ASN A 18 5.00 -5.53 17.64
N GLU A 19 5.66 -4.48 18.07
CA GLU A 19 5.40 -3.81 19.33
C GLU A 19 5.04 -2.34 19.16
N ILE A 20 4.24 -1.84 20.09
CA ILE A 20 3.99 -0.43 20.32
C ILE A 20 4.10 -0.15 21.82
N ASN A 21 4.95 0.79 22.22
CA ASN A 21 5.24 1.10 23.62
C ASN A 21 5.68 -0.12 24.46
N GLY A 22 6.45 -1.04 23.86
CA GLY A 22 6.94 -2.25 24.52
C GLY A 22 5.93 -3.38 24.70
N GLU A 23 4.78 -3.29 24.05
CA GLU A 23 3.72 -4.30 24.09
C GLU A 23 3.36 -4.75 22.69
N ALA A 24 3.14 -6.05 22.49
CA ALA A 24 2.74 -6.61 21.21
C ALA A 24 1.45 -5.98 20.65
N TRP A 25 1.38 -5.75 19.35
CA TRP A 25 0.18 -5.21 18.70
C TRP A 25 -1.07 -6.05 19.02
N SER A 26 -0.92 -7.37 19.16
CA SER A 26 -2.03 -8.27 19.49
C SER A 26 -2.71 -7.99 20.83
N ARG A 27 -2.07 -7.20 21.71
CA ARG A 27 -2.71 -6.72 22.94
C ARG A 27 -3.73 -5.61 22.70
N TYR A 28 -3.62 -4.91 21.60
CA TYR A 28 -4.44 -3.74 21.28
C TYR A 28 -5.37 -3.95 20.10
N ALA A 29 -5.01 -4.86 19.18
CA ALA A 29 -5.72 -5.05 17.93
C ALA A 29 -5.92 -6.53 17.59
N ALA A 30 -7.04 -6.81 16.93
CA ALA A 30 -7.27 -8.08 16.22
C ALA A 30 -6.96 -7.86 14.74
N GLY A 31 -6.05 -8.64 14.16
CA GLY A 31 -5.69 -8.54 12.74
C GLY A 31 -6.91 -8.75 11.83
N TYR A 32 -7.02 -7.94 10.79
CA TYR A 32 -8.14 -7.97 9.85
C TYR A 32 -7.69 -8.28 8.42
N MET A 33 -6.98 -7.37 7.80
CA MET A 33 -6.47 -7.52 6.44
C MET A 33 -4.99 -7.17 6.36
N TRP A 34 -4.38 -7.55 5.26
CA TRP A 34 -3.06 -7.10 4.87
C TRP A 34 -3.00 -6.99 3.34
N GLY A 35 -2.07 -6.22 2.86
CA GLY A 35 -1.85 -6.07 1.44
C GLY A 35 -0.50 -5.44 1.15
N ILE A 36 -0.26 -5.23 -0.12
CA ILE A 36 0.92 -4.54 -0.64
C ILE A 36 0.49 -3.36 -1.50
N THR A 37 1.42 -2.50 -1.82
CA THR A 37 1.21 -1.39 -2.74
C THR A 37 1.92 -1.67 -4.08
N GLY A 38 1.41 -1.07 -5.14
CA GLY A 38 2.00 -1.21 -6.47
C GLY A 38 1.30 -0.35 -7.50
N ILE A 39 1.53 -0.67 -8.76
CA ILE A 39 1.01 0.08 -9.90
C ILE A 39 -0.05 -0.78 -10.61
N ILE A 40 -1.31 -0.31 -10.61
CA ILE A 40 -2.33 -0.80 -11.54
C ILE A 40 -2.14 -0.08 -12.87
N TYR A 41 -2.29 -0.79 -14.00
CA TYR A 41 -2.03 -0.19 -15.30
C TYR A 41 -2.81 -0.85 -16.43
N ASN A 42 -3.08 -0.09 -17.48
CA ASN A 42 -3.61 -0.58 -18.74
C ASN A 42 -2.46 -1.16 -19.60
N PRO A 43 -2.41 -2.47 -19.90
CA PRO A 43 -1.33 -3.10 -20.64
C PRO A 43 -1.23 -2.66 -22.12
N ASP A 44 -2.29 -2.07 -22.67
CA ASP A 44 -2.26 -1.54 -24.06
C ASP A 44 -1.51 -0.20 -24.15
N ALA A 45 -1.38 0.52 -23.01
CA ALA A 45 -0.72 1.82 -22.95
C ALA A 45 0.64 1.80 -22.23
N VAL A 46 0.78 0.93 -21.24
CA VAL A 46 1.93 0.85 -20.32
C VAL A 46 2.49 -0.56 -20.34
N SER A 47 3.78 -0.70 -20.63
CA SER A 47 4.45 -2.00 -20.54
C SER A 47 4.63 -2.47 -19.10
N LYS A 48 4.76 -3.78 -18.90
CA LYS A 48 5.03 -4.36 -17.57
C LYS A 48 6.33 -3.80 -16.97
N GLU A 49 7.34 -3.57 -17.78
CA GLU A 49 8.63 -3.01 -17.37
C GLU A 49 8.46 -1.60 -16.81
N GLU A 50 7.68 -0.75 -17.48
CA GLU A 50 7.39 0.61 -17.02
C GLU A 50 6.56 0.61 -15.73
N ALA A 51 5.59 -0.28 -15.60
CA ALA A 51 4.77 -0.42 -14.39
C ALA A 51 5.54 -1.04 -13.21
N SER A 52 6.66 -1.73 -13.47
CA SER A 52 7.45 -2.42 -12.44
C SER A 52 8.54 -1.54 -11.81
N THR A 53 8.37 -0.24 -11.79
CA THR A 53 9.29 0.71 -11.13
C THR A 53 8.54 1.93 -10.64
N TRP A 54 8.94 2.45 -9.45
CA TRP A 54 8.37 3.69 -8.94
C TRP A 54 8.69 4.92 -9.80
N THR A 55 9.70 4.84 -10.68
CA THR A 55 10.01 5.96 -11.59
C THR A 55 8.90 6.29 -12.57
N ILE A 56 7.92 5.38 -12.76
CA ILE A 56 6.75 5.62 -13.60
C ILE A 56 5.96 6.86 -13.16
N ILE A 57 5.93 7.18 -11.85
CA ILE A 57 5.11 8.27 -11.32
C ILE A 57 5.52 9.67 -11.82
N ASN A 58 6.76 9.81 -12.32
CA ASN A 58 7.24 11.04 -12.95
C ASN A 58 7.65 10.86 -14.43
N ASN A 59 7.22 9.77 -15.06
CA ASN A 59 7.52 9.54 -16.47
C ASN A 59 6.70 10.48 -17.37
N SER A 60 7.38 11.40 -18.05
CA SER A 60 6.76 12.41 -18.92
C SER A 60 5.96 11.84 -20.11
N ARG A 61 6.23 10.59 -20.51
CA ARG A 61 5.44 9.86 -21.52
C ARG A 61 3.97 9.76 -21.11
N PHE A 62 3.70 9.69 -19.81
CA PHE A 62 2.35 9.52 -19.25
C PHE A 62 1.82 10.80 -18.59
N LYS A 63 2.29 11.95 -19.06
CA LYS A 63 1.86 13.25 -18.50
C LYS A 63 0.34 13.37 -18.48
N ARG A 64 -0.21 13.70 -17.29
CA ARG A 64 -1.64 13.80 -17.01
C ARG A 64 -2.43 12.51 -17.21
N GLN A 65 -1.76 11.36 -17.10
CA GLN A 65 -2.37 10.04 -17.27
C GLN A 65 -2.06 9.07 -16.13
N ILE A 66 -1.44 9.53 -15.04
CA ILE A 66 -1.11 8.73 -13.86
C ILE A 66 -1.74 9.35 -12.61
N THR A 67 -2.27 8.52 -11.73
CA THR A 67 -2.73 8.92 -10.40
C THR A 67 -1.77 8.46 -9.31
N ILE A 68 -1.63 9.29 -8.28
CA ILE A 68 -0.78 9.05 -7.11
C ILE A 68 -1.67 9.09 -5.87
N LYS A 69 -1.32 8.38 -4.81
CA LYS A 69 -2.06 8.44 -3.54
C LYS A 69 -1.93 9.81 -2.88
N ASP A 70 -3.07 10.40 -2.50
CA ASP A 70 -3.13 11.62 -1.67
C ASP A 70 -2.96 11.27 -0.20
N ASN A 71 -1.77 10.78 0.12
CA ASN A 71 -1.37 10.35 1.46
C ASN A 71 0.14 10.56 1.61
N VAL A 72 0.54 11.32 2.62
CA VAL A 72 1.96 11.69 2.83
C VAL A 72 2.86 10.45 2.90
N ARG A 73 2.49 9.43 3.65
CA ARG A 73 3.28 8.21 3.81
C ARG A 73 3.45 7.48 2.47
N ASP A 74 2.36 7.28 1.74
CA ASP A 74 2.38 6.53 0.49
C ASP A 74 3.09 7.30 -0.62
N SER A 75 2.82 8.61 -0.76
CA SER A 75 3.53 9.47 -1.73
C SER A 75 5.02 9.55 -1.46
N MET A 76 5.42 9.70 -0.19
CA MET A 76 6.83 9.72 0.21
C MET A 76 7.51 8.37 -0.09
N PHE A 77 6.85 7.24 0.21
CA PHE A 77 7.37 5.92 -0.09
C PHE A 77 7.66 5.74 -1.59
N ALA A 78 6.70 6.08 -2.46
CA ALA A 78 6.87 6.00 -3.90
C ALA A 78 7.98 6.92 -4.41
N ALA A 79 8.06 8.15 -3.88
CA ALA A 79 9.10 9.11 -4.25
C ALA A 79 10.50 8.63 -3.84
N ILE A 80 10.67 8.11 -2.62
CA ILE A 80 11.95 7.52 -2.17
C ILE A 80 12.35 6.35 -3.08
N GLY A 81 11.41 5.46 -3.41
CA GLY A 81 11.63 4.36 -4.32
C GLY A 81 12.10 4.82 -5.70
N ALA A 82 11.48 5.87 -6.25
CA ALA A 82 11.85 6.44 -7.53
C ALA A 82 13.23 7.14 -7.50
N ILE A 83 13.47 8.02 -6.52
CA ILE A 83 14.74 8.76 -6.37
C ILE A 83 15.92 7.80 -6.17
N LYS A 84 15.74 6.77 -5.37
CA LYS A 84 16.77 5.78 -5.06
C LYS A 84 16.75 4.53 -5.96
N SER A 85 15.99 4.54 -7.08
CA SER A 85 15.78 3.37 -7.94
C SER A 85 17.08 2.72 -8.39
N ASP A 86 18.06 3.49 -8.90
CA ASP A 86 19.34 2.97 -9.36
C ASP A 86 20.13 2.26 -8.25
N LYS A 87 20.11 2.81 -7.04
CA LYS A 87 20.73 2.20 -5.88
C LYS A 87 20.03 0.91 -5.48
N LEU A 88 18.71 0.96 -5.30
CA LEU A 88 17.90 -0.15 -4.78
C LEU A 88 17.84 -1.34 -5.73
N THR A 89 17.98 -1.10 -7.04
CA THR A 89 17.97 -2.15 -8.07
C THR A 89 19.37 -2.61 -8.51
N SER A 90 20.43 -2.01 -7.95
CA SER A 90 21.81 -2.38 -8.30
C SER A 90 22.14 -3.80 -7.84
N LYS A 91 22.95 -4.52 -8.64
CA LYS A 91 23.39 -5.88 -8.30
C LYS A 91 24.12 -5.94 -6.96
N SER A 92 24.94 -4.92 -6.64
CA SER A 92 25.68 -4.85 -5.39
C SER A 92 24.77 -4.67 -4.18
N PHE A 93 23.72 -3.87 -4.31
CA PHE A 93 22.74 -3.66 -3.24
C PHE A 93 21.94 -4.95 -2.99
N LEU A 94 21.40 -5.57 -4.05
CA LEU A 94 20.61 -6.80 -3.97
C LEU A 94 21.41 -7.99 -3.43
N ALA A 95 22.72 -8.04 -3.66
CA ALA A 95 23.61 -9.10 -3.19
C ALA A 95 24.18 -8.87 -1.77
N SER A 96 23.83 -7.77 -1.11
CA SER A 96 24.37 -7.48 0.23
C SER A 96 23.78 -8.44 1.27
N LYS A 97 24.60 -8.88 2.24
CA LYS A 97 24.19 -9.85 3.28
C LYS A 97 23.08 -9.31 4.18
N ASP A 98 23.06 -8.01 4.38
CA ASP A 98 22.11 -7.23 5.20
C ASP A 98 21.10 -6.47 4.32
N TYR A 99 20.74 -7.07 3.16
CA TYR A 99 19.85 -6.45 2.18
C TYR A 99 18.54 -5.95 2.79
N LYS A 100 17.88 -6.78 3.63
CA LYS A 100 16.55 -6.42 4.20
C LYS A 100 16.64 -5.22 5.13
N GLU A 101 17.65 -5.18 5.96
CA GLU A 101 17.90 -4.09 6.91
C GLU A 101 18.25 -2.80 6.15
N LYS A 102 19.12 -2.91 5.15
CA LYS A 102 19.47 -1.77 4.29
C LYS A 102 18.29 -1.25 3.50
N LEU A 103 17.48 -2.14 2.93
CA LEU A 103 16.27 -1.74 2.22
C LEU A 103 15.30 -0.99 3.15
N ALA A 104 15.09 -1.52 4.36
CA ALA A 104 14.25 -0.87 5.35
C ALA A 104 14.80 0.52 5.73
N GLN A 105 16.11 0.66 5.93
CA GLN A 105 16.75 1.95 6.22
C GLN A 105 16.58 2.95 5.09
N GLU A 106 16.80 2.54 3.83
CA GLU A 106 16.66 3.42 2.67
C GLU A 106 15.22 3.88 2.46
N MET A 107 14.26 2.97 2.61
CA MET A 107 12.84 3.26 2.36
C MET A 107 12.15 4.00 3.51
N ASN A 108 12.74 3.98 4.71
CA ASN A 108 12.26 4.73 5.88
C ASN A 108 13.18 5.92 6.24
N ASP A 109 14.02 6.35 5.31
CA ASP A 109 14.90 7.49 5.51
C ASP A 109 14.09 8.79 5.59
N THR A 110 14.09 9.41 6.76
CA THR A 110 13.41 10.68 7.07
C THR A 110 14.41 11.79 7.44
N SER A 111 15.67 11.68 6.98
CA SER A 111 16.64 12.75 7.11
C SER A 111 16.18 14.02 6.39
N ASP A 112 16.63 15.17 6.86
CA ASP A 112 16.27 16.47 6.28
C ASP A 112 16.63 16.54 4.78
N ASP A 113 17.76 15.94 4.39
CA ASP A 113 18.18 15.89 2.98
C ASP A 113 17.21 15.05 2.14
N THR A 114 16.85 13.84 2.61
CA THR A 114 15.87 12.99 1.91
C THR A 114 14.49 13.64 1.85
N ILE A 115 14.03 14.27 2.92
CA ILE A 115 12.74 14.99 2.93
C ILE A 115 12.74 16.11 1.88
N LYS A 116 13.83 16.86 1.78
CA LYS A 116 13.96 17.93 0.79
C LYS A 116 13.94 17.39 -0.64
N GLU A 117 14.72 16.35 -0.93
CA GLU A 117 14.73 15.69 -2.25
C GLU A 117 13.34 15.16 -2.62
N VAL A 118 12.64 14.51 -1.68
CA VAL A 118 11.27 14.02 -1.86
C VAL A 118 10.29 15.16 -2.15
N GLN A 119 10.41 16.28 -1.42
CA GLN A 119 9.56 17.44 -1.66
C GLN A 119 9.76 18.03 -3.08
N GLU A 120 11.00 18.18 -3.51
CA GLU A 120 11.33 18.67 -4.85
C GLU A 120 10.79 17.70 -5.92
N TYR A 121 11.04 16.39 -5.76
CA TYR A 121 10.55 15.36 -6.66
C TYR A 121 9.01 15.29 -6.74
N LEU A 122 8.32 15.34 -5.60
CA LEU A 122 6.85 15.30 -5.57
C LEU A 122 6.23 16.59 -6.16
N GLN A 123 6.93 17.73 -6.16
CA GLN A 123 6.49 18.93 -6.87
C GLN A 123 6.52 18.69 -8.39
N GLU A 124 7.55 18.02 -8.92
CA GLU A 124 7.61 17.63 -10.34
C GLU A 124 6.52 16.61 -10.67
N VAL A 125 6.33 15.60 -9.80
CA VAL A 125 5.27 14.60 -9.94
C VAL A 125 3.90 15.27 -10.00
N LYS A 126 3.64 16.30 -9.18
CA LYS A 126 2.39 17.07 -9.19
C LYS A 126 2.14 17.73 -10.56
N ASP A 127 3.17 18.24 -11.20
CA ASP A 127 3.06 18.87 -12.51
C ASP A 127 2.84 17.83 -13.64
N ASN A 128 3.30 16.61 -13.43
CA ASN A 128 3.20 15.49 -14.37
C ASN A 128 1.94 14.64 -14.17
N ALA A 129 1.52 14.38 -12.94
CA ALA A 129 0.38 13.51 -12.61
C ALA A 129 -0.96 14.07 -13.11
N TYR A 130 -1.91 13.18 -13.34
CA TYR A 130 -3.32 13.55 -13.54
C TYR A 130 -3.90 14.12 -12.25
N SER A 131 -3.78 13.38 -11.16
CA SER A 131 -4.20 13.82 -9.82
C SER A 131 -3.49 13.04 -8.70
N PHE A 132 -3.45 13.67 -7.53
CA PHE A 132 -3.29 12.98 -6.25
C PHE A 132 -4.69 12.67 -5.73
N GLU A 133 -4.94 11.42 -5.31
CA GLU A 133 -6.27 11.00 -4.94
C GLU A 133 -6.26 9.70 -4.13
N THR A 134 -7.37 9.40 -3.45
CA THR A 134 -7.46 8.20 -2.60
C THR A 134 -8.34 7.12 -3.23
N ASP A 135 -9.59 7.45 -3.61
CA ASP A 135 -10.59 6.48 -4.03
C ASP A 135 -11.08 6.66 -5.48
N SER A 136 -10.93 7.85 -6.07
CA SER A 136 -11.48 8.19 -7.40
C SER A 136 -10.75 7.51 -8.56
N ALA A 137 -9.49 7.10 -8.38
CA ALA A 137 -8.70 6.41 -9.41
C ALA A 137 -9.37 5.18 -9.99
N LYS A 138 -10.14 4.45 -9.19
CA LYS A 138 -10.83 3.23 -9.65
C LYS A 138 -11.71 3.52 -10.86
N ALA A 139 -12.54 4.56 -10.79
CA ALA A 139 -13.40 4.97 -11.90
C ALA A 139 -12.60 5.55 -13.08
N ASP A 140 -11.58 6.35 -12.82
CA ASP A 140 -10.74 6.95 -13.85
C ASP A 140 -9.91 5.91 -14.62
N MET A 141 -9.50 4.81 -13.95
CA MET A 141 -8.86 3.66 -14.59
C MET A 141 -9.81 2.90 -15.52
N ILE A 142 -11.01 2.54 -15.03
CA ILE A 142 -12.00 1.77 -15.79
C ILE A 142 -12.47 2.55 -17.01
N THR A 143 -12.61 3.86 -16.91
CA THR A 143 -13.02 4.73 -18.03
C THR A 143 -11.88 5.06 -19.00
N GLY A 144 -10.65 4.57 -18.75
CA GLY A 144 -9.48 4.86 -19.58
C GLY A 144 -8.98 6.31 -19.50
N LYS A 145 -9.40 7.07 -18.52
CA LYS A 145 -9.01 8.46 -18.31
C LYS A 145 -7.56 8.59 -17.86
N VAL A 146 -7.10 7.59 -17.10
CA VAL A 146 -5.71 7.40 -16.71
C VAL A 146 -5.24 6.01 -17.14
N VAL A 147 -3.95 5.86 -17.39
CA VAL A 147 -3.35 4.61 -17.89
C VAL A 147 -2.59 3.84 -16.82
N ALA A 148 -2.24 4.49 -15.72
CA ALA A 148 -1.62 3.84 -14.57
C ALA A 148 -1.97 4.59 -13.26
N GLY A 149 -1.87 3.89 -12.14
CA GLY A 149 -2.13 4.47 -10.83
C GLY A 149 -1.43 3.74 -9.70
N TYR A 150 -0.99 4.47 -8.71
CA TYR A 150 -0.51 3.91 -7.45
C TYR A 150 -1.70 3.39 -6.64
N GLN A 151 -1.75 2.09 -6.36
CA GLN A 151 -2.88 1.46 -5.67
C GLN A 151 -2.44 0.49 -4.56
N TRP A 152 -3.29 0.34 -3.55
CA TRP A 152 -3.26 -0.79 -2.64
C TRP A 152 -3.77 -2.05 -3.36
N SER A 153 -3.17 -3.20 -3.07
CA SER A 153 -3.48 -4.45 -3.80
C SER A 153 -4.95 -4.85 -3.73
N GLY A 154 -5.62 -4.63 -2.60
CA GLY A 154 -7.07 -4.92 -2.48
C GLY A 154 -7.92 -4.05 -3.41
N ASP A 155 -7.63 -2.75 -3.48
CA ASP A 155 -8.30 -1.83 -4.40
C ASP A 155 -7.96 -2.15 -5.87
N ALA A 156 -6.73 -2.58 -6.15
CA ALA A 156 -6.33 -2.98 -7.49
C ALA A 156 -7.10 -4.22 -7.97
N VAL A 157 -7.22 -5.26 -7.12
CA VAL A 157 -8.02 -6.46 -7.43
C VAL A 157 -9.47 -6.08 -7.71
N TYR A 158 -10.10 -5.28 -6.82
CA TYR A 158 -11.46 -4.81 -7.06
C TYR A 158 -11.59 -4.05 -8.39
N THR A 159 -10.65 -3.17 -8.71
CA THR A 159 -10.68 -2.37 -9.95
C THR A 159 -10.52 -3.27 -11.18
N MET A 160 -9.63 -4.26 -11.14
CA MET A 160 -9.45 -5.25 -12.21
C MET A 160 -10.72 -6.07 -12.41
N ASP A 161 -11.35 -6.56 -11.33
CA ASP A 161 -12.60 -7.32 -11.39
C ASP A 161 -13.78 -6.49 -11.96
N GLN A 162 -13.81 -5.18 -11.72
CA GLN A 162 -14.83 -4.32 -12.35
C GLN A 162 -14.52 -4.06 -13.83
N ALA A 163 -13.25 -3.82 -14.18
CA ALA A 163 -12.83 -3.61 -15.55
C ALA A 163 -13.10 -4.83 -16.44
N ASP A 164 -12.86 -6.04 -15.92
CA ASP A 164 -13.14 -7.30 -16.64
C ASP A 164 -14.63 -7.46 -17.00
N LYS A 165 -15.54 -6.90 -16.20
CA LYS A 165 -16.99 -6.92 -16.52
C LYS A 165 -17.36 -6.02 -17.71
N ASP A 166 -16.51 -5.05 -18.00
CA ASP A 166 -16.68 -4.11 -19.12
C ASP A 166 -15.74 -4.46 -20.29
N ASP A 167 -15.22 -5.71 -20.33
CA ASP A 167 -14.27 -6.21 -21.33
C ASP A 167 -12.99 -5.35 -21.43
N PHE A 168 -12.56 -4.75 -20.31
CA PHE A 168 -11.41 -3.89 -20.21
C PHE A 168 -10.34 -4.52 -19.30
N THR A 169 -9.18 -4.84 -19.85
CA THR A 169 -8.11 -5.52 -19.09
C THR A 169 -7.21 -4.52 -18.37
N LEU A 170 -7.03 -4.73 -17.07
CA LEU A 170 -6.05 -4.05 -16.25
C LEU A 170 -5.09 -5.07 -15.61
N ASN A 171 -3.86 -4.67 -15.38
CA ASN A 171 -2.86 -5.46 -14.69
C ASN A 171 -2.31 -4.75 -13.46
N PHE A 172 -1.71 -5.50 -12.54
CA PHE A 172 -1.05 -4.97 -11.36
C PHE A 172 0.42 -5.40 -11.35
N ALA A 173 1.33 -4.46 -11.13
CA ALA A 173 2.75 -4.70 -11.02
C ALA A 173 3.28 -4.23 -9.66
N VAL A 174 4.20 -5.01 -9.10
CA VAL A 174 4.95 -4.63 -7.90
C VAL A 174 6.27 -4.03 -8.35
N PRO A 175 6.59 -2.78 -7.96
CA PRO A 175 7.86 -2.15 -8.30
C PRO A 175 9.05 -2.92 -7.73
N LYS A 176 10.09 -3.06 -8.53
CA LYS A 176 11.29 -3.86 -8.23
C LYS A 176 12.18 -3.25 -7.15
N GLU A 177 12.06 -1.96 -6.89
CA GLU A 177 12.78 -1.27 -5.84
C GLU A 177 12.36 -1.78 -4.46
N SER A 178 11.05 -1.80 -4.22
CA SER A 178 10.41 -2.32 -3.01
C SER A 178 8.89 -2.16 -3.09
N THR A 179 8.19 -2.77 -2.15
CA THR A 179 6.77 -2.49 -1.89
C THR A 179 6.55 -2.28 -0.40
N ASN A 180 5.57 -1.44 -0.07
CA ASN A 180 5.07 -1.34 1.29
C ASN A 180 4.11 -2.51 1.55
N ILE A 181 4.29 -3.20 2.68
CA ILE A 181 3.30 -4.14 3.20
C ILE A 181 2.54 -3.47 4.34
N TYR A 182 1.21 -3.51 4.29
CA TYR A 182 0.35 -2.94 5.33
C TYR A 182 -0.48 -4.01 6.01
N PHE A 183 -0.83 -3.73 7.25
CA PHE A 183 -1.69 -4.58 8.08
C PHE A 183 -2.77 -3.73 8.72
N ASP A 184 -4.02 -4.15 8.57
CA ASP A 184 -5.16 -3.53 9.22
C ASP A 184 -5.60 -4.37 10.42
N GLY A 185 -6.05 -3.70 11.46
CA GLY A 185 -6.50 -4.36 12.67
C GLY A 185 -7.70 -3.64 13.29
N TRP A 186 -8.61 -4.43 13.85
CA TRP A 186 -9.72 -3.94 14.64
C TRP A 186 -9.26 -3.56 16.04
N VAL A 187 -9.61 -2.36 16.47
CA VAL A 187 -9.33 -1.87 17.81
C VAL A 187 -10.62 -1.41 18.49
N MET A 188 -10.69 -1.55 19.82
CA MET A 188 -11.77 -1.03 20.63
C MET A 188 -11.25 0.19 21.41
N LEU A 189 -11.77 1.36 21.10
CA LEU A 189 -11.39 2.59 21.80
C LEU A 189 -11.96 2.59 23.23
N LYS A 190 -11.13 2.89 24.23
CA LYS A 190 -11.55 3.00 25.63
C LYS A 190 -12.71 4.00 25.81
N SER A 191 -12.64 5.16 25.12
CA SER A 191 -13.70 6.16 25.14
C SER A 191 -15.01 5.67 24.53
N GLY A 192 -14.94 4.83 23.47
CA GLY A 192 -16.13 4.27 22.82
C GLY A 192 -16.81 3.19 23.65
N ILE A 193 -16.04 2.34 24.33
CA ILE A 193 -16.56 1.28 25.21
C ILE A 193 -17.05 1.86 26.54
N GLY A 194 -16.33 2.85 27.12
CA GLY A 194 -16.75 3.58 28.33
C GLY A 194 -16.97 2.70 29.56
N GLY A 195 -16.28 1.56 29.67
CA GLY A 195 -16.49 0.58 30.75
C GLY A 195 -17.80 -0.23 30.65
N ASN A 196 -18.52 -0.14 29.53
CA ASN A 196 -19.78 -0.84 29.29
C ASN A 196 -19.52 -2.25 28.73
N ASP A 197 -19.81 -3.29 29.49
CA ASP A 197 -19.58 -4.69 29.13
C ASP A 197 -20.45 -5.14 27.95
N GLU A 198 -21.66 -4.65 27.79
CA GLU A 198 -22.54 -4.99 26.66
C GLU A 198 -21.97 -4.44 25.35
N LYS A 199 -21.49 -3.19 25.35
CA LYS A 199 -20.80 -2.59 24.18
C LYS A 199 -19.54 -3.37 23.84
N LYS A 200 -18.76 -3.79 24.84
CA LYS A 200 -17.57 -4.62 24.63
C LYS A 200 -17.92 -5.96 24.01
N GLN A 201 -18.94 -6.63 24.51
CA GLN A 201 -19.42 -7.91 23.95
C GLN A 201 -19.94 -7.73 22.51
N ALA A 202 -20.68 -6.69 22.23
CA ALA A 202 -21.17 -6.38 20.89
C ALA A 202 -20.01 -6.17 19.89
N ALA A 203 -19.00 -5.37 20.28
CA ALA A 203 -17.81 -5.17 19.45
C ALA A 203 -17.03 -6.47 19.21
N GLN A 204 -16.83 -7.27 20.24
CA GLN A 204 -16.18 -8.58 20.12
C GLN A 204 -16.96 -9.54 19.22
N SER A 205 -18.29 -9.54 19.31
CA SER A 205 -19.18 -10.37 18.49
C SER A 205 -19.11 -9.93 17.02
N PHE A 206 -19.05 -8.63 16.76
CA PHE A 206 -18.91 -8.07 15.42
C PHE A 206 -17.56 -8.46 14.79
N ILE A 207 -16.44 -8.26 15.50
CA ILE A 207 -15.10 -8.67 15.04
C ILE A 207 -15.08 -10.18 14.75
N ASN A 208 -15.64 -10.98 15.66
CA ASN A 208 -15.71 -12.43 15.49
C ASN A 208 -16.59 -12.84 14.31
N PHE A 209 -17.66 -12.11 14.02
CA PHE A 209 -18.49 -12.33 12.85
C PHE A 209 -17.71 -12.05 11.56
N LEU A 210 -17.04 -10.91 11.45
CA LEU A 210 -16.22 -10.55 10.29
C LEU A 210 -15.03 -11.50 10.07
N SER A 211 -14.59 -12.20 11.12
CA SER A 211 -13.47 -13.17 11.03
C SER A 211 -13.91 -14.55 10.56
N LYS A 212 -15.17 -14.75 10.19
CA LYS A 212 -15.62 -16.00 9.59
C LYS A 212 -15.15 -16.06 8.13
N PRO A 213 -14.73 -17.25 7.64
CA PRO A 213 -14.26 -17.42 6.27
C PRO A 213 -15.31 -17.09 5.19
N GLU A 214 -16.59 -17.18 5.55
CA GLU A 214 -17.71 -16.90 4.64
C GLU A 214 -18.10 -15.43 4.55
N ASN A 215 -17.51 -14.54 5.35
CA ASN A 215 -17.75 -13.09 5.39
C ASN A 215 -16.49 -12.35 4.94
#